data_4d15f3316768a438d8b428ded57187b3
#
_entry.id   4d15f3316768a438d8b428ded57187b3
#
_cell.length_a   1.000
_cell.length_b   1.000
_cell.length_c   1.000
_cell.angle_alpha   90.00
_cell.angle_beta   90.00
_cell.angle_gamma   90.00
#
_symmetry.space_group_name_H-M   'P 1'
#
loop_
_entity.id
_entity.type
_entity.pdbx_description
1 polymer ?
#
loop_
_entity_poly.entity_id
_entity_poly.type
_entity_poly.pdbx_seq_one_letter_code
_entity_poly.pdbx_strand_id
1 'polypeptide(L)'
;MERTQELKDFYPYDLFAYSNGLTEGELTILKQLREVLETTVKPVVNEHWVKGEFPFEAFKEVAKIGIMNSPLLFEGREGAKKPSELYNAFLYLELAKLDASIATFYTVHGGLCYNTILIGGSEEQVAKYGPKIASFEWQGCFGLTEPDHGSDIAGGLATTAERKGDKWIINGEKRWIGGSDTADILPIF
;
A
#
# COMPACT_ATOMS: atom_id res chain seq x y z
N MET A 1 -1.57 13.21 -27.15
CA MET A 1 -2.29 14.39 -26.59
C MET A 1 -1.28 15.22 -25.83
N GLU A 2 -1.25 16.53 -26.04
CA GLU A 2 -0.31 17.38 -25.32
C GLU A 2 -0.78 17.55 -23.87
N ARG A 3 0.17 17.51 -22.90
CA ARG A 3 -0.15 17.72 -21.46
C ARG A 3 -0.60 19.16 -21.23
N THR A 4 -1.57 19.37 -20.32
CA THR A 4 -1.90 20.70 -19.81
C THR A 4 -0.69 21.33 -19.12
N GLN A 5 -0.66 22.65 -19.00
CA GLN A 5 0.43 23.34 -18.30
C GLN A 5 0.50 22.87 -16.83
N GLU A 6 -0.65 22.69 -16.20
CA GLU A 6 -0.76 22.19 -14.83
C GLU A 6 -0.08 20.81 -14.65
N LEU A 7 -0.31 19.86 -15.55
CA LEU A 7 0.34 18.55 -15.48
C LEU A 7 1.85 18.63 -15.78
N LYS A 8 2.27 19.55 -16.65
CA LYS A 8 3.71 19.79 -16.90
C LYS A 8 4.41 20.33 -15.65
N ASP A 9 3.75 21.22 -14.92
CA ASP A 9 4.29 21.81 -13.69
C ASP A 9 4.27 20.81 -12.53
N PHE A 10 3.22 20.00 -12.43
CA PHE A 10 3.06 19.02 -11.37
C PHE A 10 3.98 17.79 -11.57
N TYR A 11 4.12 17.30 -12.81
CA TYR A 11 4.99 16.18 -13.17
C TYR A 11 6.00 16.57 -14.26
N PRO A 12 6.99 17.45 -13.96
CA PRO A 12 7.93 17.94 -14.97
C PRO A 12 8.79 16.83 -15.60
N TYR A 13 8.97 15.71 -14.91
CA TYR A 13 9.78 14.59 -15.37
C TYR A 13 8.99 13.51 -16.14
N ASP A 14 7.68 13.68 -16.30
CA ASP A 14 6.85 12.78 -17.10
C ASP A 14 7.01 13.05 -18.59
N LEU A 15 8.13 12.58 -19.15
CA LEU A 15 8.49 12.81 -20.56
C LEU A 15 7.56 12.11 -21.56
N PHE A 16 6.89 11.05 -21.13
CA PHE A 16 5.98 10.26 -21.97
C PHE A 16 4.52 10.66 -21.84
N ALA A 17 4.24 11.68 -21.03
CA ALA A 17 2.90 12.19 -20.80
C ALA A 17 1.89 11.14 -20.25
N TYR A 18 2.36 10.19 -19.45
CA TYR A 18 1.51 9.18 -18.80
C TYR A 18 0.46 9.82 -17.89
N SER A 19 0.79 10.96 -17.26
CA SER A 19 -0.13 11.71 -16.40
C SER A 19 -1.41 12.16 -17.09
N ASN A 20 -1.42 12.23 -18.43
CA ASN A 20 -2.65 12.51 -19.19
C ASN A 20 -3.73 11.41 -19.05
N GLY A 21 -3.35 10.21 -18.63
CA GLY A 21 -4.27 9.09 -18.41
C GLY A 21 -4.89 9.07 -17.01
N LEU A 22 -4.45 9.94 -16.10
CA LEU A 22 -5.06 10.08 -14.77
C LEU A 22 -6.43 10.75 -14.89
N THR A 23 -7.41 10.27 -14.10
CA THR A 23 -8.68 10.96 -13.93
C THR A 23 -8.52 12.21 -13.07
N GLU A 24 -9.51 13.11 -13.09
CA GLU A 24 -9.50 14.29 -12.21
C GLU A 24 -9.52 13.89 -10.73
N GLY A 25 -10.26 12.83 -10.39
CA GLY A 25 -10.31 12.29 -9.04
C GLY A 25 -8.95 11.74 -8.59
N GLU A 26 -8.29 10.94 -9.43
CA GLU A 26 -6.95 10.41 -9.15
C GLU A 26 -5.93 11.53 -8.98
N LEU A 27 -5.94 12.53 -9.85
CA LEU A 27 -5.04 13.69 -9.77
C LEU A 27 -5.31 14.52 -8.50
N THR A 28 -6.57 14.66 -8.09
CA THR A 28 -6.94 15.35 -6.85
C THR A 28 -6.33 14.66 -5.63
N ILE A 29 -6.45 13.34 -5.54
CA ILE A 29 -5.86 12.55 -4.45
C ILE A 29 -4.33 12.66 -4.45
N LEU A 30 -3.67 12.60 -5.62
CA LEU A 30 -2.22 12.73 -5.73
C LEU A 30 -1.70 14.12 -5.31
N LYS A 31 -2.46 15.19 -5.60
CA LYS A 31 -2.13 16.54 -5.15
C LYS A 31 -2.23 16.67 -3.62
N GLN A 32 -3.32 16.16 -3.03
CA GLN A 32 -3.49 16.13 -1.58
C GLN A 32 -2.39 15.30 -0.90
N LEU A 33 -2.05 14.16 -1.50
CA LEU A 33 -0.95 13.34 -1.00
C LEU A 33 0.36 14.11 -0.98
N ARG A 34 0.74 14.76 -2.08
CA ARG A 34 1.98 15.56 -2.13
C ARG A 34 1.99 16.64 -1.06
N GLU A 35 0.89 17.35 -0.88
CA GLU A 35 0.78 18.38 0.15
C GLU A 35 1.02 17.81 1.55
N VAL A 36 0.35 16.70 1.91
CA VAL A 36 0.54 16.06 3.22
C VAL A 36 1.95 15.52 3.39
N LEU A 37 2.53 14.91 2.33
CA LEU A 37 3.90 14.42 2.37
C LEU A 37 4.90 15.56 2.63
N GLU A 38 4.79 16.69 1.94
CA GLU A 38 5.70 17.82 2.10
C GLU A 38 5.52 18.56 3.44
N THR A 39 4.28 18.70 3.92
CA THR A 39 4.00 19.52 5.10
C THR A 39 4.03 18.73 6.42
N THR A 40 3.75 17.44 6.39
CA THR A 40 3.55 16.63 7.60
C THR A 40 4.59 15.52 7.75
N VAL A 41 4.87 14.77 6.69
CA VAL A 41 5.78 13.61 6.79
C VAL A 41 7.24 14.03 6.63
N LYS A 42 7.54 14.86 5.65
CA LYS A 42 8.90 15.32 5.33
C LYS A 42 9.63 15.98 6.52
N PRO A 43 8.99 16.81 7.34
CA PRO A 43 9.66 17.43 8.48
C PRO A 43 10.20 16.45 9.52
N VAL A 44 9.63 15.26 9.62
CA VAL A 44 9.96 14.28 10.67
C VAL A 44 10.67 13.03 10.16
N VAL A 45 10.63 12.75 8.85
CA VAL A 45 11.14 11.49 8.28
C VAL A 45 12.61 11.25 8.59
N ASN A 46 13.46 12.27 8.48
CA ASN A 46 14.91 12.14 8.74
C ASN A 46 15.23 11.82 10.20
N GLU A 47 14.50 12.39 11.14
CA GLU A 47 14.66 12.11 12.56
C GLU A 47 14.30 10.65 12.86
N HIS A 48 13.17 10.17 12.35
CA HIS A 48 12.74 8.78 12.49
C HIS A 48 13.72 7.81 11.80
N TRP A 49 14.22 8.18 10.62
CA TRP A 49 15.22 7.37 9.93
C TRP A 49 16.50 7.16 10.76
N VAL A 50 17.01 8.23 11.39
CA VAL A 50 18.19 8.15 12.27
C VAL A 50 17.94 7.26 13.48
N LYS A 51 16.71 7.26 14.01
CA LYS A 51 16.31 6.41 15.15
C LYS A 51 15.99 4.96 14.76
N GLY A 52 15.90 4.64 13.47
CA GLY A 52 15.43 3.35 12.97
C GLY A 52 13.94 3.12 13.24
N GLU A 53 13.14 4.19 13.27
CA GLU A 53 11.71 4.18 13.55
C GLU A 53 10.92 4.60 12.31
N PHE A 54 9.68 4.11 12.18
CA PHE A 54 8.75 4.59 11.14
C PHE A 54 7.88 5.73 11.69
N PRO A 55 7.63 6.83 10.94
CA PRO A 55 6.83 7.97 11.40
C PRO A 55 5.33 7.70 11.34
N PHE A 56 4.81 6.72 12.07
CA PHE A 56 3.42 6.26 12.02
C PHE A 56 2.41 7.39 12.24
N GLU A 57 2.64 8.25 13.23
CA GLU A 57 1.70 9.32 13.53
C GLU A 57 1.58 10.35 12.39
N ALA A 58 2.70 10.70 11.76
CA ALA A 58 2.69 11.58 10.58
C ALA A 58 2.04 10.87 9.39
N PHE A 59 2.26 9.57 9.24
CA PHE A 59 1.71 8.79 8.13
C PHE A 59 0.20 8.55 8.26
N LYS A 60 -0.38 8.59 9.45
CA LYS A 60 -1.84 8.55 9.64
C LYS A 60 -2.57 9.72 8.94
N GLU A 61 -1.92 10.86 8.76
CA GLU A 61 -2.50 11.97 8.01
C GLU A 61 -2.67 11.62 6.52
N VAL A 62 -1.77 10.81 5.96
CA VAL A 62 -1.89 10.26 4.60
C VAL A 62 -3.13 9.37 4.47
N ALA A 63 -3.47 8.60 5.51
CA ALA A 63 -4.67 7.76 5.51
C ALA A 63 -5.96 8.56 5.35
N LYS A 64 -6.03 9.75 5.93
CA LYS A 64 -7.23 10.61 5.89
C LYS A 64 -7.59 11.08 4.48
N ILE A 65 -6.64 11.08 3.56
CA ILE A 65 -6.87 11.40 2.15
C ILE A 65 -7.68 10.30 1.46
N GLY A 66 -7.60 9.05 1.95
CA GLY A 66 -8.22 7.90 1.32
C GLY A 66 -7.46 7.40 0.09
N ILE A 67 -6.13 7.39 0.16
CA ILE A 67 -5.24 6.99 -0.96
C ILE A 67 -5.49 5.57 -1.49
N MET A 68 -6.19 4.73 -0.75
CA MET A 68 -6.54 3.36 -1.15
C MET A 68 -8.02 3.16 -1.49
N ASN A 69 -8.91 4.00 -0.97
CA ASN A 69 -10.36 3.74 -0.99
C ASN A 69 -11.24 4.97 -1.17
N SER A 70 -10.68 6.14 -1.47
CA SER A 70 -11.49 7.32 -1.79
C SER A 70 -12.43 7.01 -2.96
N PRO A 71 -13.73 7.38 -2.89
CA PRO A 71 -14.66 7.24 -4.00
C PRO A 71 -14.16 7.87 -5.31
N LEU A 72 -13.39 8.96 -5.24
CA LEU A 72 -12.79 9.63 -6.39
C LEU A 72 -11.90 8.71 -7.25
N LEU A 73 -11.29 7.69 -6.64
CA LEU A 73 -10.43 6.72 -7.33
C LEU A 73 -11.21 5.72 -8.17
N PHE A 74 -12.53 5.68 -8.02
CA PHE A 74 -13.42 4.70 -8.67
C PHE A 74 -14.42 5.36 -9.62
N GLU A 75 -14.39 6.67 -9.78
CA GLU A 75 -15.24 7.37 -10.75
C GLU A 75 -15.00 6.85 -12.17
N GLY A 76 -16.09 6.44 -12.85
CA GLY A 76 -16.05 5.83 -14.17
C GLY A 76 -15.47 4.40 -14.19
N ARG A 77 -15.36 3.76 -13.04
CA ARG A 77 -14.81 2.41 -12.88
C ARG A 77 -15.69 1.56 -11.96
N GLU A 78 -16.99 1.58 -12.19
CA GLU A 78 -17.98 0.87 -11.38
C GLU A 78 -17.66 -0.62 -11.29
N GLY A 79 -17.63 -1.14 -10.04
CA GLY A 79 -17.29 -2.53 -9.74
C GLY A 79 -15.79 -2.82 -9.63
N ALA A 80 -14.91 -1.85 -9.84
CA ALA A 80 -13.49 -2.04 -9.58
C ALA A 80 -13.23 -2.22 -8.07
N LYS A 81 -12.42 -3.22 -7.73
CA LYS A 81 -12.05 -3.51 -6.33
C LYS A 81 -10.84 -2.70 -5.84
N LYS A 82 -10.06 -2.14 -6.74
CA LYS A 82 -8.84 -1.37 -6.46
C LYS A 82 -8.69 -0.19 -7.40
N PRO A 83 -7.91 0.84 -7.03
CA PRO A 83 -7.54 1.95 -7.89
C PRO A 83 -6.86 1.51 -9.20
N SER A 84 -6.70 2.43 -10.17
CA SER A 84 -6.03 2.11 -11.43
C SER A 84 -4.54 1.84 -11.23
N GLU A 85 -3.95 1.03 -12.11
CA GLU A 85 -2.51 0.76 -12.06
C GLU A 85 -1.70 2.04 -12.37
N LEU A 86 -2.26 2.93 -13.20
CA LEU A 86 -1.65 4.20 -13.49
C LEU A 86 -1.61 5.10 -12.24
N TYR A 87 -2.73 5.21 -11.53
CA TYR A 87 -2.79 5.91 -10.26
C TYR A 87 -1.77 5.33 -9.27
N ASN A 88 -1.72 4.01 -9.13
CA ASN A 88 -0.77 3.35 -8.23
C ASN A 88 0.68 3.68 -8.60
N ALA A 89 1.02 3.71 -9.89
CA ALA A 89 2.37 4.09 -10.32
C ALA A 89 2.73 5.53 -9.87
N PHE A 90 1.82 6.47 -10.02
CA PHE A 90 2.04 7.85 -9.58
C PHE A 90 2.01 7.99 -8.05
N LEU A 91 1.19 7.21 -7.36
CA LEU A 91 1.19 7.13 -5.90
C LEU A 91 2.56 6.68 -5.36
N TYR A 92 3.11 5.60 -5.90
CA TYR A 92 4.46 5.14 -5.53
C TYR A 92 5.53 6.17 -5.88
N LEU A 93 5.39 6.87 -7.01
CA LEU A 93 6.29 7.95 -7.37
C LEU A 93 6.29 9.07 -6.30
N GLU A 94 5.12 9.52 -5.84
CA GLU A 94 5.04 10.55 -4.79
C GLU A 94 5.67 10.09 -3.47
N LEU A 95 5.35 8.86 -3.03
CA LEU A 95 5.90 8.29 -1.80
C LEU A 95 7.43 8.14 -1.88
N ALA A 96 7.94 7.58 -2.99
CA ALA A 96 9.38 7.34 -3.18
C ALA A 96 10.19 8.63 -3.38
N LYS A 97 9.59 9.68 -3.93
CA LYS A 97 10.23 11.01 -4.00
C LYS A 97 10.50 11.59 -2.63
N LEU A 98 9.64 11.29 -1.66
CA LEU A 98 9.86 11.71 -0.29
C LEU A 98 10.93 10.85 0.37
N ASP A 99 10.66 9.54 0.46
CA ASP A 99 11.54 8.58 1.11
C ASP A 99 11.22 7.14 0.67
N ALA A 100 12.26 6.34 0.37
CA ALA A 100 12.09 4.97 -0.09
C ALA A 100 11.50 4.04 0.97
N SER A 101 11.74 4.31 2.27
CA SER A 101 11.18 3.51 3.37
C SER A 101 9.67 3.72 3.47
N ILE A 102 9.19 4.96 3.26
CA ILE A 102 7.76 5.29 3.19
C ILE A 102 7.08 4.54 2.03
N ALA A 103 7.71 4.55 0.85
CA ALA A 103 7.19 3.81 -0.30
C ALA A 103 7.18 2.30 -0.05
N THR A 104 8.23 1.75 0.58
CA THR A 104 8.32 0.32 0.91
C THR A 104 7.26 -0.08 1.93
N PHE A 105 7.07 0.72 2.99
CA PHE A 105 6.00 0.47 3.96
C PHE A 105 4.63 0.41 3.28
N TYR A 106 4.31 1.40 2.44
CA TYR A 106 3.04 1.41 1.71
C TYR A 106 2.91 0.22 0.76
N THR A 107 4.00 -0.18 0.10
CA THR A 107 4.00 -1.36 -0.80
C THR A 107 3.57 -2.62 -0.04
N VAL A 108 4.11 -2.85 1.13
CA VAL A 108 3.79 -4.02 1.95
C VAL A 108 2.36 -3.94 2.50
N HIS A 109 2.00 -2.80 3.08
CA HIS A 109 0.71 -2.58 3.71
C HIS A 109 -0.46 -2.54 2.70
N GLY A 110 -0.41 -1.61 1.75
CA GLY A 110 -1.48 -1.38 0.76
C GLY A 110 -1.35 -2.28 -0.46
N GLY A 111 -0.15 -2.35 -1.04
CA GLY A 111 0.11 -3.09 -2.26
C GLY A 111 0.02 -4.61 -2.10
N LEU A 112 0.50 -5.15 -1.00
CA LEU A 112 0.50 -6.59 -0.75
C LEU A 112 -0.63 -7.01 0.20
N CYS A 113 -0.59 -6.60 1.47
CA CYS A 113 -1.54 -7.06 2.49
C CYS A 113 -3.00 -6.70 2.15
N TYR A 114 -3.28 -5.42 1.93
CA TYR A 114 -4.63 -4.96 1.63
C TYR A 114 -5.20 -5.57 0.36
N ASN A 115 -4.42 -5.57 -0.73
CA ASN A 115 -4.86 -6.18 -1.99
C ASN A 115 -5.08 -7.69 -1.88
N THR A 116 -4.31 -8.41 -1.08
CA THR A 116 -4.54 -9.84 -0.82
C THR A 116 -5.92 -10.06 -0.20
N ILE A 117 -6.29 -9.24 0.78
CA ILE A 117 -7.60 -9.32 1.42
C ILE A 117 -8.72 -8.94 0.46
N LEU A 118 -8.56 -7.85 -0.32
CA LEU A 118 -9.58 -7.41 -1.29
C LEU A 118 -9.85 -8.43 -2.39
N ILE A 119 -8.80 -9.14 -2.86
CA ILE A 119 -8.90 -10.04 -4.01
C ILE A 119 -9.20 -11.47 -3.56
N GLY A 120 -8.54 -11.95 -2.50
CA GLY A 120 -8.58 -13.33 -2.04
C GLY A 120 -9.47 -13.57 -0.83
N GLY A 121 -9.87 -12.53 -0.10
CA GLY A 121 -10.71 -12.66 1.08
C GLY A 121 -12.19 -12.89 0.75
N SER A 122 -12.92 -13.51 1.70
CA SER A 122 -14.38 -13.57 1.64
C SER A 122 -14.99 -12.16 1.80
N GLU A 123 -16.24 -11.98 1.39
CA GLU A 123 -16.96 -10.71 1.59
C GLU A 123 -16.96 -10.28 3.07
N GLU A 124 -17.12 -11.23 3.99
CA GLU A 124 -17.06 -10.99 5.43
C GLU A 124 -15.66 -10.50 5.87
N GLN A 125 -14.60 -11.12 5.35
CA GLN A 125 -13.22 -10.73 5.64
C GLN A 125 -12.91 -9.33 5.09
N VAL A 126 -13.33 -9.05 3.86
CA VAL A 126 -13.16 -7.72 3.24
C VAL A 126 -13.91 -6.66 4.04
N ALA A 127 -15.17 -6.91 4.40
CA ALA A 127 -15.97 -5.98 5.20
C ALA A 127 -15.39 -5.72 6.59
N LYS A 128 -14.82 -6.76 7.22
CA LYS A 128 -14.27 -6.69 8.57
C LYS A 128 -12.90 -6.02 8.64
N TYR A 129 -12.00 -6.37 7.73
CA TYR A 129 -10.59 -5.97 7.79
C TYR A 129 -10.26 -4.80 6.85
N GLY A 130 -10.93 -4.73 5.71
CA GLY A 130 -10.65 -3.73 4.67
C GLY A 130 -10.66 -2.29 5.18
N PRO A 131 -11.72 -1.82 5.86
CA PRO A 131 -11.78 -0.45 6.37
C PRO A 131 -10.66 -0.11 7.36
N LYS A 132 -10.28 -1.05 8.22
CA LYS A 132 -9.24 -0.85 9.23
C LYS A 132 -7.84 -0.72 8.63
N ILE A 133 -7.58 -1.50 7.58
CA ILE A 133 -6.31 -1.43 6.85
C ILE A 133 -6.28 -0.15 6.01
N ALA A 134 -7.35 0.18 5.31
CA ALA A 134 -7.42 1.37 4.47
C ALA A 134 -7.27 2.69 5.26
N SER A 135 -7.70 2.70 6.52
CA SER A 135 -7.55 3.84 7.45
C SER A 135 -6.22 3.85 8.21
N PHE A 136 -5.35 2.85 8.01
CA PHE A 136 -4.15 2.62 8.82
C PHE A 136 -4.42 2.49 10.33
N GLU A 137 -5.66 2.18 10.72
CA GLU A 137 -5.97 1.74 12.09
C GLU A 137 -5.23 0.43 12.39
N TRP A 138 -5.22 -0.48 11.42
CA TRP A 138 -4.44 -1.71 11.46
C TRP A 138 -3.30 -1.67 10.44
N GLN A 139 -2.12 -2.05 10.89
CA GLN A 139 -0.97 -2.23 10.04
C GLN A 139 -0.94 -3.64 9.47
N GLY A 140 -0.72 -3.73 8.15
CA GLY A 140 -0.61 -5.00 7.45
C GLY A 140 0.82 -5.30 7.03
N CYS A 141 1.23 -6.57 7.15
CA CYS A 141 2.42 -7.09 6.52
C CYS A 141 2.11 -8.34 5.66
N PHE A 142 3.13 -8.98 5.07
CA PHE A 142 2.90 -10.00 4.04
C PHE A 142 3.87 -11.18 4.23
N GLY A 143 3.39 -12.28 4.81
CA GLY A 143 4.17 -13.44 5.18
C GLY A 143 4.30 -14.45 4.06
N LEU A 144 5.18 -14.18 3.06
CA LEU A 144 5.38 -15.05 1.91
C LEU A 144 6.71 -15.79 1.97
N THR A 145 7.83 -15.06 1.96
CA THR A 145 9.19 -15.60 1.87
C THR A 145 9.52 -16.51 3.06
N GLU A 146 10.17 -17.63 2.78
CA GLU A 146 10.67 -18.59 3.76
C GLU A 146 12.22 -18.66 3.75
N PRO A 147 12.87 -19.21 4.77
CA PRO A 147 14.33 -19.32 4.81
C PRO A 147 14.95 -19.94 3.56
N ASP A 148 14.35 -21.01 3.05
CA ASP A 148 14.83 -21.78 1.90
C ASP A 148 14.09 -21.49 0.60
N HIS A 149 13.01 -20.69 0.62
CA HIS A 149 12.12 -20.43 -0.50
C HIS A 149 11.85 -18.94 -0.69
N GLY A 150 12.29 -18.39 -1.81
CA GLY A 150 12.12 -16.99 -2.17
C GLY A 150 11.38 -16.80 -3.50
N SER A 151 12.07 -17.07 -4.62
CA SER A 151 11.50 -16.89 -5.96
C SER A 151 10.65 -18.06 -6.43
N ASP A 152 10.74 -19.19 -5.77
CA ASP A 152 10.08 -20.48 -6.10
C ASP A 152 8.75 -20.69 -5.35
N ILE A 153 8.07 -19.61 -4.98
CA ILE A 153 6.83 -19.62 -4.18
C ILE A 153 5.71 -20.48 -4.75
N ALA A 154 5.68 -20.70 -6.07
CA ALA A 154 4.61 -21.44 -6.72
C ALA A 154 4.57 -22.95 -6.35
N GLY A 155 5.64 -23.50 -5.79
CA GLY A 155 5.72 -24.91 -5.43
C GLY A 155 6.72 -25.23 -4.32
N GLY A 156 7.40 -24.19 -3.79
CA GLY A 156 8.47 -24.36 -2.82
C GLY A 156 8.06 -24.11 -1.36
N LEU A 157 6.95 -23.42 -1.10
CA LEU A 157 6.59 -23.05 0.27
C LEU A 157 6.36 -24.29 1.16
N ALA A 158 7.01 -24.28 2.32
CA ALA A 158 6.94 -25.36 3.31
C ALA A 158 5.98 -25.07 4.47
N THR A 159 5.56 -23.81 4.66
CA THR A 159 4.55 -23.46 5.67
C THR A 159 3.23 -24.17 5.37
N THR A 160 2.65 -24.80 6.39
CA THR A 160 1.39 -25.53 6.29
C THR A 160 0.33 -24.96 7.20
N ALA A 161 -0.94 -25.06 6.78
CA ALA A 161 -2.10 -24.77 7.62
C ALA A 161 -3.07 -25.95 7.61
N GLU A 162 -3.30 -26.57 8.77
CA GLU A 162 -4.17 -27.71 8.95
C GLU A 162 -5.38 -27.33 9.80
N ARG A 163 -6.60 -27.63 9.31
CA ARG A 163 -7.82 -27.39 10.09
C ARG A 163 -8.05 -28.50 11.11
N LYS A 164 -8.17 -28.12 12.40
CA LYS A 164 -8.52 -29.03 13.50
C LYS A 164 -9.75 -28.51 14.23
N GLY A 165 -10.92 -29.00 13.85
CA GLY A 165 -12.20 -28.55 14.37
C GLY A 165 -12.50 -27.11 13.93
N ASP A 166 -12.59 -26.20 14.90
CA ASP A 166 -12.83 -24.76 14.72
C ASP A 166 -11.56 -23.91 14.62
N LYS A 167 -10.38 -24.55 14.67
CA LYS A 167 -9.07 -23.88 14.66
C LYS A 167 -8.25 -24.28 13.45
N TRP A 168 -7.32 -23.39 13.09
CA TRP A 168 -6.22 -23.66 12.16
C TRP A 168 -4.92 -23.81 12.93
N ILE A 169 -4.17 -24.86 12.63
CA ILE A 169 -2.81 -25.07 13.14
C ILE A 169 -1.86 -24.69 12.01
N ILE A 170 -1.08 -23.66 12.22
CA ILE A 170 -0.10 -23.16 11.25
C ILE A 170 1.29 -23.57 11.74
N ASN A 171 2.08 -24.23 10.86
CA ASN A 171 3.45 -24.61 11.11
C ASN A 171 4.33 -24.16 9.95
N GLY A 172 5.41 -23.49 10.26
CA GLY A 172 6.37 -22.99 9.27
C GLY A 172 7.18 -21.82 9.80
N GLU A 173 8.03 -21.30 8.96
CA GLU A 173 8.87 -20.13 9.24
C GLU A 173 8.82 -19.17 8.06
N LYS A 174 8.67 -17.87 8.36
CA LYS A 174 8.72 -16.79 7.37
C LYS A 174 9.94 -15.92 7.64
N ARG A 175 10.55 -15.37 6.57
CA ARG A 175 11.78 -14.60 6.66
C ARG A 175 11.70 -13.32 5.86
N TRP A 176 12.37 -12.27 6.35
CA TRP A 176 12.43 -10.96 5.71
C TRP A 176 11.06 -10.25 5.59
N ILE A 177 10.20 -10.44 6.60
CA ILE A 177 8.85 -9.86 6.58
C ILE A 177 8.88 -8.46 7.19
N GLY A 178 8.86 -7.43 6.32
CA GLY A 178 8.85 -6.04 6.75
C GLY A 178 7.59 -5.70 7.55
N GLY A 179 7.79 -5.08 8.72
CA GLY A 179 6.71 -4.65 9.61
C GLY A 179 6.06 -5.78 10.41
N SER A 180 6.63 -7.00 10.45
CA SER A 180 6.05 -8.13 11.17
C SER A 180 6.03 -7.94 12.70
N ASP A 181 6.86 -7.07 13.22
CA ASP A 181 6.94 -6.71 14.65
C ASP A 181 5.88 -5.69 15.08
N THR A 182 5.27 -4.97 14.12
CA THR A 182 4.28 -3.93 14.37
C THR A 182 2.92 -4.21 13.74
N ALA A 183 2.82 -5.26 12.91
CA ALA A 183 1.60 -5.55 12.16
C ALA A 183 0.47 -6.10 13.04
N ASP A 184 -0.75 -5.61 12.81
CA ASP A 184 -1.99 -6.11 13.39
C ASP A 184 -2.58 -7.27 12.59
N ILE A 185 -2.25 -7.35 11.29
CA ILE A 185 -2.74 -8.38 10.38
C ILE A 185 -1.66 -8.85 9.41
N LEU A 186 -1.58 -10.16 9.24
CA LEU A 186 -0.59 -10.84 8.42
C LEU A 186 -1.24 -11.94 7.57
N PRO A 187 -1.43 -11.75 6.26
CA PRO A 187 -1.62 -12.86 5.32
C PRO A 187 -0.39 -13.78 5.31
N ILE A 188 -0.63 -15.06 5.57
CA ILE A 188 0.41 -16.11 5.56
C ILE A 188 0.11 -17.07 4.41
N PHE A 189 1.14 -17.37 3.62
CA PHE A 189 1.10 -18.29 2.49
C PHE A 189 1.83 -19.58 2.77
#